data_eb6cdae8f4f3149795fc7b9896bc6f06
#
_entry.id   eb6cdae8f4f3149795fc7b9896bc6f06
#
_cell.length_a   1.000
_cell.length_b   1.000
_cell.length_c   1.000
_cell.angle_alpha   90.00
_cell.angle_beta   90.00
_cell.angle_gamma   90.00
#
_symmetry.space_group_name_H-M   'P 1'
#
loop_
_entity.id
_entity.type
_entity.pdbx_description
1 polymer ?
#
loop_
_entity_poly.entity_id
_entity_poly.type
_entity_poly.pdbx_seq_one_letter_code
_entity_poly.pdbx_strand_id
1 'polypeptide(L)'
;VSDEPSVSIGVPYVEGGSSPQVLDVYSRSVSPAEDAARPAVVLIHGGGWFRGDKSKERALATMLVDAGYLVFAADYREAPDSVFPASRDDVLAAERWAVASEWAFDRSRLAFFGGSAGGNLVVEAAIATGRPAVSWSGMFDLLGIVEATDDLPATPTTQDLDAMKSADINQTGRNDAFLRWTILNEVGGDRGLLTAASTTRHASPDGGPVFLANSLGEFVPVSDAQAMQAALSAVGVASTLQLIPGTRHAEGYTEAAIGPSLAFLRDALPPARA
;
A
#
# COMPACT_ATOMS: atom_id res chain seq x y z
N VAL A 1 -1.35 -30.27 11.97
CA VAL A 1 -1.79 -28.94 11.56
C VAL A 1 -0.87 -28.54 10.42
N SER A 2 -1.40 -28.19 9.24
CA SER A 2 -0.59 -27.69 8.13
C SER A 2 0.11 -26.41 8.56
N ASP A 3 1.39 -26.27 8.22
CA ASP A 3 2.21 -25.10 8.59
C ASP A 3 1.82 -23.85 7.77
N GLU A 4 1.07 -24.02 6.69
CA GLU A 4 0.61 -22.94 5.81
C GLU A 4 -0.77 -22.37 6.20
N PRO A 5 -1.01 -21.06 6.02
CA PRO A 5 -2.31 -20.44 6.24
C PRO A 5 -3.36 -20.98 5.26
N SER A 6 -4.61 -21.01 5.69
CA SER A 6 -5.76 -21.23 4.81
C SER A 6 -5.97 -19.99 3.94
N VAL A 7 -6.29 -20.18 2.65
CA VAL A 7 -6.51 -19.08 1.70
C VAL A 7 -7.85 -19.27 0.99
N SER A 8 -8.73 -18.27 1.08
CA SER A 8 -9.91 -18.14 0.24
C SER A 8 -9.62 -17.19 -0.90
N ILE A 9 -9.60 -17.70 -2.13
CA ILE A 9 -9.10 -16.99 -3.32
C ILE A 9 -10.25 -16.35 -4.10
N GLY A 10 -10.03 -15.11 -4.57
CA GLY A 10 -10.90 -14.45 -5.54
C GLY A 10 -12.26 -14.05 -5.00
N VAL A 11 -12.35 -13.64 -3.74
CA VAL A 11 -13.58 -13.20 -3.10
C VAL A 11 -13.94 -11.78 -3.59
N PRO A 12 -15.10 -11.56 -4.26
CA PRO A 12 -15.50 -10.23 -4.68
C PRO A 12 -15.77 -9.31 -3.48
N TYR A 13 -15.26 -8.08 -3.52
CA TYR A 13 -15.53 -7.06 -2.49
C TYR A 13 -16.48 -5.95 -2.99
N VAL A 14 -16.89 -6.01 -4.24
CA VAL A 14 -17.95 -5.17 -4.83
C VAL A 14 -19.03 -6.07 -5.38
N GLU A 15 -20.30 -5.75 -5.12
CA GLU A 15 -21.44 -6.51 -5.65
C GLU A 15 -21.45 -6.44 -7.19
N GLY A 16 -21.51 -7.60 -7.85
CA GLY A 16 -21.37 -7.71 -9.30
C GLY A 16 -19.96 -7.37 -9.82
N GLY A 17 -19.02 -7.15 -8.93
CA GLY A 17 -17.62 -6.90 -9.26
C GLY A 17 -17.00 -8.09 -9.99
N SER A 18 -16.25 -7.78 -11.03
CA SER A 18 -15.39 -8.73 -11.74
C SER A 18 -13.93 -8.42 -11.40
N SER A 19 -12.99 -9.30 -11.81
CA SER A 19 -11.57 -8.92 -11.76
C SER A 19 -11.39 -7.50 -12.35
N PRO A 20 -10.67 -6.59 -11.69
CA PRO A 20 -9.79 -6.83 -10.54
C PRO A 20 -10.41 -6.56 -9.15
N GLN A 21 -11.72 -6.36 -8.99
CA GLN A 21 -12.36 -6.03 -7.69
C GLN A 21 -12.59 -7.28 -6.83
N VAL A 22 -11.54 -8.05 -6.61
CA VAL A 22 -11.51 -9.27 -5.81
C VAL A 22 -10.35 -9.25 -4.81
N LEU A 23 -10.47 -10.03 -3.74
CA LEU A 23 -9.42 -10.20 -2.74
C LEU A 23 -9.23 -11.66 -2.37
N ASP A 24 -8.05 -11.97 -1.80
CA ASP A 24 -7.77 -13.26 -1.18
C ASP A 24 -7.75 -13.07 0.34
N VAL A 25 -8.35 -14.02 1.07
CA VAL A 25 -8.36 -13.97 2.54
C VAL A 25 -7.41 -15.05 3.08
N TYR A 26 -6.36 -14.60 3.76
CA TYR A 26 -5.39 -15.48 4.42
C TYR A 26 -5.69 -15.53 5.91
N SER A 27 -5.80 -16.75 6.45
CA SER A 27 -6.13 -16.94 7.85
C SER A 27 -5.48 -18.18 8.44
N ARG A 28 -5.28 -18.15 9.75
CA ARG A 28 -4.98 -19.33 10.56
C ARG A 28 -5.98 -19.34 11.71
N SER A 29 -6.91 -20.28 11.69
CA SER A 29 -7.89 -20.41 12.77
C SER A 29 -7.23 -21.06 13.98
N VAL A 30 -7.49 -20.51 15.15
CA VAL A 30 -6.98 -21.01 16.44
C VAL A 30 -8.17 -21.50 17.28
N SER A 31 -9.07 -20.58 17.62
CA SER A 31 -10.35 -20.87 18.30
C SER A 31 -11.34 -19.74 17.98
N PRO A 32 -12.66 -19.96 18.08
CA PRO A 32 -13.65 -18.93 17.79
C PRO A 32 -13.46 -17.64 18.59
N ALA A 33 -13.01 -17.71 19.83
CA ALA A 33 -12.78 -16.56 20.69
C ALA A 33 -11.54 -15.78 20.26
N GLU A 34 -10.43 -16.47 19.98
CA GLU A 34 -9.18 -15.85 19.49
C GLU A 34 -9.37 -15.28 18.10
N ASP A 35 -10.08 -15.97 17.21
CA ASP A 35 -10.44 -15.49 15.89
C ASP A 35 -11.25 -14.19 15.96
N ALA A 36 -12.22 -14.10 16.87
CA ALA A 36 -13.03 -12.89 17.06
C ALA A 36 -12.24 -11.70 17.65
N ALA A 37 -11.16 -11.95 18.38
CA ALA A 37 -10.33 -10.93 19.04
C ALA A 37 -9.11 -10.51 18.21
N ARG A 38 -8.76 -11.26 17.15
CA ARG A 38 -7.56 -10.98 16.35
C ARG A 38 -7.69 -9.68 15.55
N PRO A 39 -6.59 -8.97 15.30
CA PRO A 39 -6.57 -7.85 14.37
C PRO A 39 -6.61 -8.32 12.91
N ALA A 40 -6.89 -7.38 12.00
CA ALA A 40 -6.83 -7.64 10.57
C ALA A 40 -6.02 -6.59 9.82
N VAL A 41 -5.57 -6.96 8.61
CA VAL A 41 -4.85 -6.08 7.68
C VAL A 41 -5.49 -6.18 6.30
N VAL A 42 -5.77 -5.04 5.68
CA VAL A 42 -6.01 -4.93 4.25
C VAL A 42 -4.64 -4.71 3.59
N LEU A 43 -4.21 -5.67 2.79
CA LEU A 43 -2.89 -5.71 2.14
C LEU A 43 -3.03 -5.36 0.66
N ILE A 44 -2.29 -4.35 0.21
CA ILE A 44 -2.40 -3.77 -1.13
C ILE A 44 -1.08 -3.91 -1.88
N HIS A 45 -1.11 -4.56 -3.04
CA HIS A 45 0.07 -4.81 -3.86
C HIS A 45 0.62 -3.55 -4.51
N GLY A 46 1.92 -3.57 -4.82
CA GLY A 46 2.58 -2.60 -5.66
C GLY A 46 2.41 -2.90 -7.15
N GLY A 47 3.05 -2.07 -7.99
CA GLY A 47 3.04 -2.24 -9.44
C GLY A 47 2.77 -0.97 -10.22
N GLY A 48 3.01 0.21 -9.61
CA GLY A 48 2.89 1.51 -10.28
C GLY A 48 1.47 1.84 -10.74
N TRP A 49 0.45 1.28 -10.10
CA TRP A 49 -0.97 1.38 -10.42
C TRP A 49 -1.38 0.84 -11.80
N PHE A 50 -0.45 0.22 -12.57
CA PHE A 50 -0.73 -0.26 -13.94
C PHE A 50 -0.46 -1.75 -14.15
N ARG A 51 0.03 -2.43 -13.12
CA ARG A 51 0.31 -3.86 -13.14
C ARG A 51 0.41 -4.43 -11.74
N GLY A 52 0.18 -5.69 -11.61
CA GLY A 52 0.31 -6.44 -10.38
C GLY A 52 -0.93 -7.24 -10.10
N ASP A 53 -0.90 -7.94 -9.01
CA ASP A 53 -2.03 -8.62 -8.44
C ASP A 53 -1.70 -9.07 -7.01
N LYS A 54 -2.72 -9.36 -6.23
CA LYS A 54 -2.63 -9.79 -4.83
C LYS A 54 -1.79 -11.05 -4.59
N SER A 55 -1.55 -11.88 -5.63
CA SER A 55 -0.76 -13.11 -5.48
C SER A 55 0.72 -12.83 -5.21
N LYS A 56 1.21 -11.63 -5.60
CA LYS A 56 2.57 -11.16 -5.29
C LYS A 56 2.79 -11.00 -3.80
N GLU A 57 1.75 -10.70 -3.06
CA GLU A 57 1.81 -10.43 -1.62
C GLU A 57 1.73 -11.70 -0.76
N ARG A 58 1.70 -12.90 -1.36
CA ARG A 58 1.55 -14.16 -0.61
C ARG A 58 2.56 -14.31 0.52
N ALA A 59 3.82 -13.99 0.28
CA ALA A 59 4.88 -14.11 1.30
C ALA A 59 4.62 -13.16 2.47
N LEU A 60 4.31 -11.89 2.18
CA LEU A 60 4.00 -10.88 3.18
C LEU A 60 2.69 -11.21 3.92
N ALA A 61 1.65 -11.66 3.19
CA ALA A 61 0.41 -12.11 3.79
C ALA A 61 0.63 -13.27 4.78
N THR A 62 1.49 -14.22 4.43
CA THR A 62 1.87 -15.33 5.32
C THR A 62 2.56 -14.82 6.59
N MET A 63 3.52 -13.90 6.46
CA MET A 63 4.21 -13.29 7.62
C MET A 63 3.23 -12.56 8.55
N LEU A 64 2.25 -11.85 7.99
CA LEU A 64 1.20 -11.17 8.76
C LEU A 64 0.27 -12.17 9.47
N VAL A 65 -0.11 -13.26 8.81
CA VAL A 65 -0.91 -14.34 9.43
C VAL A 65 -0.14 -15.01 10.56
N ASP A 66 1.16 -15.27 10.38
CA ASP A 66 2.03 -15.83 11.41
C ASP A 66 2.22 -14.89 12.61
N ALA A 67 2.08 -13.58 12.36
CA ALA A 67 2.06 -12.56 13.41
C ALA A 67 0.66 -12.38 14.07
N GLY A 68 -0.34 -13.18 13.68
CA GLY A 68 -1.67 -13.22 14.30
C GLY A 68 -2.75 -12.37 13.63
N TYR A 69 -2.50 -11.84 12.43
CA TYR A 69 -3.48 -11.03 11.69
C TYR A 69 -4.36 -11.90 10.77
N LEU A 70 -5.61 -11.51 10.61
CA LEU A 70 -6.40 -11.87 9.44
C LEU A 70 -5.99 -10.94 8.29
N VAL A 71 -5.74 -11.48 7.09
CA VAL A 71 -5.25 -10.67 5.96
C VAL A 71 -6.23 -10.72 4.80
N PHE A 72 -6.61 -9.54 4.31
CA PHE A 72 -7.39 -9.31 3.11
C PHE A 72 -6.48 -8.72 2.04
N ALA A 73 -5.89 -9.55 1.18
CA ALA A 73 -5.02 -9.11 0.10
C ALA A 73 -5.89 -8.77 -1.11
N ALA A 74 -5.97 -7.48 -1.49
CA ALA A 74 -6.89 -7.01 -2.49
C ALA A 74 -6.19 -6.58 -3.79
N ASP A 75 -6.81 -6.92 -4.92
CA ASP A 75 -6.58 -6.27 -6.20
C ASP A 75 -7.37 -4.96 -6.26
N TYR A 76 -7.02 -4.10 -7.18
CA TYR A 76 -7.69 -2.84 -7.47
C TYR A 76 -7.66 -2.56 -8.97
N ARG A 77 -8.53 -1.69 -9.47
CA ARG A 77 -8.53 -1.27 -10.87
C ARG A 77 -7.28 -0.46 -11.20
N GLU A 78 -6.69 -0.76 -12.34
CA GLU A 78 -5.40 -0.25 -12.75
C GLU A 78 -5.50 0.68 -13.97
N ALA A 79 -4.57 1.64 -14.02
CA ALA A 79 -4.35 2.49 -15.17
C ALA A 79 -3.72 1.69 -16.34
N PRO A 80 -3.95 2.08 -17.60
CA PRO A 80 -4.74 3.24 -18.04
C PRO A 80 -6.24 2.98 -18.16
N ASP A 81 -6.72 1.75 -17.98
CA ASP A 81 -8.12 1.40 -18.14
C ASP A 81 -9.01 2.06 -17.08
N SER A 82 -8.45 2.28 -15.90
CA SER A 82 -9.09 2.99 -14.78
C SER A 82 -8.08 3.88 -14.07
N VAL A 83 -8.14 5.17 -14.33
CA VAL A 83 -7.23 6.17 -13.76
C VAL A 83 -7.69 6.64 -12.37
N PHE A 84 -6.82 7.39 -11.67
CA PHE A 84 -7.16 8.05 -10.41
C PHE A 84 -8.55 8.75 -10.50
N PRO A 85 -9.44 8.56 -9.51
CA PRO A 85 -9.24 7.94 -8.19
C PRO A 85 -9.65 6.46 -8.09
N ALA A 86 -9.77 5.71 -9.18
CA ALA A 86 -10.36 4.37 -9.20
C ALA A 86 -9.64 3.37 -8.26
N SER A 87 -8.31 3.35 -8.28
CA SER A 87 -7.47 2.50 -7.43
C SER A 87 -7.69 2.79 -5.94
N ARG A 88 -7.70 4.08 -5.56
CA ARG A 88 -7.99 4.53 -4.20
C ARG A 88 -9.40 4.12 -3.75
N ASP A 89 -10.39 4.35 -4.58
CA ASP A 89 -11.79 4.06 -4.26
C ASP A 89 -12.02 2.56 -4.08
N ASP A 90 -11.28 1.72 -4.80
CA ASP A 90 -11.31 0.27 -4.66
C ASP A 90 -10.69 -0.19 -3.33
N VAL A 91 -9.58 0.40 -2.88
CA VAL A 91 -9.00 0.09 -1.55
C VAL A 91 -9.97 0.45 -0.43
N LEU A 92 -10.64 1.60 -0.53
CA LEU A 92 -11.69 1.98 0.43
C LEU A 92 -12.91 1.06 0.37
N ALA A 93 -13.26 0.53 -0.82
CA ALA A 93 -14.33 -0.45 -0.97
C ALA A 93 -13.95 -1.81 -0.35
N ALA A 94 -12.70 -2.25 -0.53
CA ALA A 94 -12.19 -3.48 0.09
C ALA A 94 -12.20 -3.39 1.63
N GLU A 95 -11.83 -2.23 2.19
CA GLU A 95 -11.92 -1.98 3.64
C GLU A 95 -13.37 -2.07 4.14
N ARG A 96 -14.31 -1.36 3.50
CA ARG A 96 -15.74 -1.40 3.86
C ARG A 96 -16.30 -2.82 3.78
N TRP A 97 -15.93 -3.55 2.74
CA TRP A 97 -16.33 -4.94 2.59
C TRP A 97 -15.76 -5.81 3.71
N ALA A 98 -14.47 -5.67 4.04
CA ALA A 98 -13.83 -6.42 5.12
C ALA A 98 -14.54 -6.20 6.47
N VAL A 99 -14.87 -4.94 6.78
CA VAL A 99 -15.62 -4.57 8.00
C VAL A 99 -17.02 -5.17 8.02
N ALA A 100 -17.70 -5.25 6.89
CA ALA A 100 -19.05 -5.82 6.76
C ALA A 100 -19.06 -7.35 6.61
N SER A 101 -17.92 -7.99 6.34
CA SER A 101 -17.81 -9.42 6.07
C SER A 101 -18.13 -10.28 7.30
N GLU A 102 -18.41 -11.57 7.07
CA GLU A 102 -18.62 -12.55 8.13
C GLU A 102 -17.31 -13.12 8.74
N TRP A 103 -16.16 -12.71 8.22
CA TRP A 103 -14.87 -13.15 8.74
C TRP A 103 -14.67 -12.69 10.19
N ALA A 104 -14.23 -13.63 11.05
CA ALA A 104 -14.06 -13.36 12.47
C ALA A 104 -12.78 -12.57 12.73
N PHE A 105 -12.91 -11.31 13.18
CA PHE A 105 -11.84 -10.44 13.68
C PHE A 105 -12.44 -9.26 14.45
N ASP A 106 -11.63 -8.56 15.23
CA ASP A 106 -12.03 -7.32 15.90
C ASP A 106 -12.03 -6.14 14.91
N ARG A 107 -13.23 -5.66 14.52
CA ARG A 107 -13.43 -4.55 13.55
C ARG A 107 -12.76 -3.24 13.97
N SER A 108 -12.51 -3.03 15.25
CA SER A 108 -11.80 -1.86 15.75
C SER A 108 -10.28 -1.96 15.52
N ARG A 109 -9.78 -3.15 15.18
CA ARG A 109 -8.36 -3.48 15.04
C ARG A 109 -7.99 -3.83 13.60
N LEU A 110 -8.44 -3.01 12.65
CA LEU A 110 -8.11 -3.11 11.23
C LEU A 110 -7.06 -2.06 10.86
N ALA A 111 -6.04 -2.47 10.13
CA ALA A 111 -4.99 -1.62 9.60
C ALA A 111 -4.79 -1.87 8.11
N PHE A 112 -3.99 -1.02 7.47
CA PHE A 112 -3.57 -1.18 6.09
C PHE A 112 -2.08 -1.49 5.99
N PHE A 113 -1.68 -2.19 4.92
CA PHE A 113 -0.28 -2.44 4.59
C PHE A 113 -0.10 -2.46 3.08
N GLY A 114 0.96 -1.82 2.56
CA GLY A 114 1.23 -1.87 1.13
C GLY A 114 2.63 -1.40 0.76
N GLY A 115 3.07 -1.81 -0.44
CA GLY A 115 4.35 -1.42 -1.01
C GLY A 115 4.19 -0.62 -2.29
N SER A 116 5.09 0.33 -2.57
CA SER A 116 5.11 1.11 -3.82
C SER A 116 3.78 1.84 -4.07
N ALA A 117 3.11 1.60 -5.20
CA ALA A 117 1.77 2.10 -5.47
C ALA A 117 0.78 1.70 -4.37
N GLY A 118 0.82 0.45 -3.89
CA GLY A 118 0.05 0.01 -2.72
C GLY A 118 0.39 0.81 -1.46
N GLY A 119 1.67 1.19 -1.28
CA GLY A 119 2.12 2.05 -0.19
C GLY A 119 1.52 3.46 -0.23
N ASN A 120 1.31 4.03 -1.41
CA ASN A 120 0.55 5.27 -1.58
C ASN A 120 -0.92 5.06 -1.19
N LEU A 121 -1.56 4.04 -1.78
CA LEU A 121 -2.99 3.78 -1.60
C LEU A 121 -3.37 3.51 -0.14
N VAL A 122 -2.52 2.83 0.62
CA VAL A 122 -2.78 2.58 2.06
C VAL A 122 -2.67 3.83 2.92
N VAL A 123 -1.81 4.80 2.55
CA VAL A 123 -1.75 6.09 3.25
C VAL A 123 -2.97 6.95 2.92
N GLU A 124 -3.42 6.96 1.65
CA GLU A 124 -4.71 7.55 1.27
C GLU A 124 -5.86 6.97 2.10
N ALA A 125 -5.90 5.64 2.24
CA ALA A 125 -6.92 4.97 3.05
C ALA A 125 -6.80 5.31 4.54
N ALA A 126 -5.59 5.41 5.09
CA ALA A 126 -5.38 5.82 6.48
C ALA A 126 -5.89 7.24 6.75
N ILE A 127 -5.63 8.18 5.83
CA ILE A 127 -6.14 9.55 5.92
C ILE A 127 -7.67 9.58 5.88
N ALA A 128 -8.27 8.77 4.99
CA ALA A 128 -9.73 8.75 4.80
C ALA A 128 -10.49 8.05 5.93
N THR A 129 -9.88 7.08 6.63
CA THR A 129 -10.58 6.20 7.59
C THR A 129 -10.15 6.35 9.04
N GLY A 130 -9.03 7.02 9.30
CA GLY A 130 -8.44 7.10 10.63
C GLY A 130 -7.75 5.81 11.10
N ARG A 131 -7.61 4.80 10.23
CA ARG A 131 -6.97 3.52 10.58
C ARG A 131 -5.46 3.58 10.39
N PRO A 132 -4.68 2.83 11.17
CA PRO A 132 -3.23 2.74 10.99
C PRO A 132 -2.84 2.21 9.62
N ALA A 133 -1.71 2.70 9.07
CA ALA A 133 -1.13 2.16 7.84
C ALA A 133 0.37 1.96 7.92
N VAL A 134 0.84 0.91 7.25
CA VAL A 134 2.26 0.65 6.96
C VAL A 134 2.47 0.82 5.46
N SER A 135 3.35 1.71 5.09
CA SER A 135 3.71 1.99 3.70
C SER A 135 5.21 1.76 3.47
N TRP A 136 5.54 0.87 2.55
CA TRP A 136 6.89 0.65 2.09
C TRP A 136 7.08 1.29 0.71
N SER A 137 8.03 2.23 0.60
CA SER A 137 8.37 2.92 -0.67
C SER A 137 7.15 3.56 -1.36
N GLY A 138 6.19 4.11 -0.61
CA GLY A 138 5.03 4.78 -1.18
C GLY A 138 5.43 6.08 -1.88
N MET A 139 4.63 6.50 -2.85
CA MET A 139 4.77 7.76 -3.58
C MET A 139 3.66 8.73 -3.15
N PHE A 140 3.99 9.94 -2.68
CA PHE A 140 3.03 10.79 -1.97
C PHE A 140 2.87 12.18 -2.56
N ASP A 141 3.94 12.84 -3.02
CA ASP A 141 3.88 14.14 -3.71
C ASP A 141 4.00 13.94 -5.22
N LEU A 142 2.96 13.36 -5.83
CA LEU A 142 2.97 13.03 -7.25
C LEU A 142 3.16 14.27 -8.12
N LEU A 143 2.56 15.41 -7.75
CA LEU A 143 2.75 16.67 -8.43
C LEU A 143 4.22 17.12 -8.35
N GLY A 144 4.79 17.15 -7.15
CA GLY A 144 6.18 17.58 -6.94
C GLY A 144 7.18 16.70 -7.69
N ILE A 145 6.98 15.36 -7.71
CA ILE A 145 7.82 14.44 -8.50
C ILE A 145 7.73 14.76 -10.00
N VAL A 146 6.52 14.96 -10.54
CA VAL A 146 6.32 15.29 -11.96
C VAL A 146 6.92 16.63 -12.31
N GLU A 147 6.77 17.65 -11.47
CA GLU A 147 7.37 18.97 -11.67
C GLU A 147 8.91 18.92 -11.62
N ALA A 148 9.48 18.18 -10.67
CA ALA A 148 10.92 18.01 -10.54
C ALA A 148 11.57 17.23 -11.69
N THR A 149 10.77 16.57 -12.51
CA THR A 149 11.22 15.74 -13.65
C THR A 149 10.64 16.24 -14.98
N ASP A 150 10.24 17.51 -15.09
CA ASP A 150 9.50 18.05 -16.23
C ASP A 150 10.35 18.16 -17.52
N ASP A 151 11.66 18.10 -17.38
CA ASP A 151 12.63 18.02 -18.49
C ASP A 151 12.76 16.60 -19.09
N LEU A 152 12.19 15.60 -18.43
CA LEU A 152 12.24 14.20 -18.87
C LEU A 152 11.05 13.85 -19.77
N PRO A 153 11.22 12.83 -20.68
CA PRO A 153 10.12 12.36 -21.52
C PRO A 153 8.90 11.91 -20.71
N ALA A 154 7.71 12.21 -21.19
CA ALA A 154 6.45 11.71 -20.62
C ALA A 154 6.14 10.26 -20.99
N THR A 155 6.84 9.72 -21.99
CA THR A 155 6.68 8.33 -22.46
C THR A 155 7.97 7.57 -22.28
N PRO A 156 7.93 6.31 -21.81
CA PRO A 156 9.11 5.49 -21.66
C PRO A 156 9.72 5.16 -23.04
N THR A 157 11.03 4.96 -23.08
CA THR A 157 11.71 4.42 -24.26
C THR A 157 11.38 2.94 -24.44
N THR A 158 11.70 2.36 -25.61
CA THR A 158 11.56 0.91 -25.84
C THR A 158 12.39 0.12 -24.79
N GLN A 159 13.57 0.63 -24.43
CA GLN A 159 14.42 0.02 -23.42
C GLN A 159 13.76 0.07 -22.03
N ASP A 160 13.08 1.17 -21.69
CA ASP A 160 12.32 1.27 -20.43
C ASP A 160 11.16 0.28 -20.42
N LEU A 161 10.40 0.16 -21.53
CA LEU A 161 9.31 -0.80 -21.65
C LEU A 161 9.78 -2.26 -21.50
N ASP A 162 10.95 -2.61 -22.01
CA ASP A 162 11.53 -3.95 -21.81
C ASP A 162 12.02 -4.14 -20.37
N ALA A 163 12.62 -3.12 -19.76
CA ALA A 163 13.00 -3.14 -18.35
C ALA A 163 11.78 -3.26 -17.42
N MET A 164 10.66 -2.66 -17.78
CA MET A 164 9.39 -2.74 -17.03
C MET A 164 8.83 -4.16 -16.93
N LYS A 165 9.25 -5.07 -17.80
CA LYS A 165 8.90 -6.51 -17.72
C LYS A 165 9.70 -7.22 -16.64
N SER A 166 10.83 -6.66 -16.20
CA SER A 166 11.65 -7.23 -15.14
C SER A 166 11.08 -6.89 -13.76
N ALA A 167 10.99 -7.89 -12.88
CA ALA A 167 10.65 -7.68 -11.48
C ALA A 167 11.72 -6.83 -10.74
N ASP A 168 12.94 -6.73 -11.30
CA ASP A 168 14.07 -6.06 -10.66
C ASP A 168 14.20 -4.58 -11.03
N ILE A 169 13.35 -4.04 -11.91
CA ILE A 169 13.47 -2.65 -12.40
C ILE A 169 13.56 -1.64 -11.24
N ASN A 170 12.85 -1.89 -10.17
CA ASN A 170 12.77 -0.99 -9.01
C ASN A 170 13.87 -1.28 -7.96
N GLN A 171 14.70 -2.31 -8.16
CA GLN A 171 15.68 -2.76 -7.15
C GLN A 171 17.09 -2.20 -7.39
N THR A 172 17.31 -1.52 -8.51
CA THR A 172 18.63 -1.05 -8.96
C THR A 172 18.90 0.43 -8.66
N GLY A 173 17.96 1.13 -8.03
CA GLY A 173 18.06 2.54 -7.70
C GLY A 173 17.18 3.45 -8.55
N ARG A 174 17.57 4.70 -8.67
CA ARG A 174 16.76 5.75 -9.32
C ARG A 174 16.52 5.49 -10.80
N ASN A 175 15.27 5.72 -11.21
CA ASN A 175 14.83 5.80 -12.59
C ASN A 175 13.71 6.85 -12.71
N ASP A 176 14.11 8.12 -12.78
CA ASP A 176 13.20 9.26 -12.72
C ASP A 176 12.24 9.30 -13.92
N ALA A 177 12.71 8.90 -15.11
CA ALA A 177 11.86 8.85 -16.29
C ALA A 177 10.74 7.81 -16.15
N PHE A 178 11.05 6.63 -15.62
CA PHE A 178 10.06 5.61 -15.36
C PHE A 178 9.10 6.02 -14.24
N LEU A 179 9.60 6.61 -13.15
CA LEU A 179 8.77 7.11 -12.06
C LEU A 179 7.79 8.19 -12.56
N ARG A 180 8.27 9.16 -13.34
CA ARG A 180 7.44 10.19 -13.98
C ARG A 180 6.34 9.56 -14.85
N TRP A 181 6.72 8.64 -15.73
CA TRP A 181 5.76 7.97 -16.60
C TRP A 181 4.68 7.23 -15.79
N THR A 182 5.09 6.49 -14.78
CA THR A 182 4.18 5.74 -13.89
C THR A 182 3.13 6.66 -13.27
N ILE A 183 3.54 7.81 -12.75
CA ILE A 183 2.65 8.79 -12.15
C ILE A 183 1.71 9.41 -13.21
N LEU A 184 2.23 9.78 -14.37
CA LEU A 184 1.39 10.34 -15.44
C LEU A 184 0.39 9.31 -15.97
N ASN A 185 0.76 8.02 -15.99
CA ASN A 185 -0.15 6.95 -16.38
C ASN A 185 -1.31 6.79 -15.37
N GLU A 186 -1.04 6.88 -14.05
CA GLU A 186 -2.08 6.82 -13.01
C GLU A 186 -3.15 7.90 -13.17
N VAL A 187 -2.76 9.08 -13.63
CA VAL A 187 -3.71 10.18 -13.89
C VAL A 187 -4.18 10.28 -15.34
N GLY A 188 -3.90 9.25 -16.17
CA GLY A 188 -4.29 9.22 -17.59
C GLY A 188 -3.70 10.34 -18.43
N GLY A 189 -2.54 10.89 -18.02
CA GLY A 189 -1.91 12.05 -18.64
C GLY A 189 -2.53 13.39 -18.25
N ASP A 190 -3.61 13.43 -17.49
CA ASP A 190 -4.23 14.66 -17.02
C ASP A 190 -3.49 15.22 -15.80
N ARG A 191 -2.57 16.16 -16.05
CA ARG A 191 -1.81 16.83 -14.98
C ARG A 191 -2.69 17.62 -13.99
N GLY A 192 -3.92 17.98 -14.37
CA GLY A 192 -4.88 18.63 -13.48
C GLY A 192 -5.28 17.75 -12.29
N LEU A 193 -5.19 16.43 -12.42
CA LEU A 193 -5.47 15.47 -11.35
C LEU A 193 -4.31 15.29 -10.36
N LEU A 194 -3.07 15.68 -10.68
CA LEU A 194 -1.89 15.45 -9.85
C LEU A 194 -2.02 16.04 -8.44
N THR A 195 -2.63 17.22 -8.31
CA THR A 195 -2.87 17.83 -6.99
C THR A 195 -3.79 16.96 -6.14
N ALA A 196 -4.88 16.44 -6.74
CA ALA A 196 -5.82 15.56 -6.07
C ALA A 196 -5.27 14.14 -5.83
N ALA A 197 -4.30 13.71 -6.63
CA ALA A 197 -3.61 12.43 -6.47
C ALA A 197 -2.39 12.50 -5.54
N SER A 198 -1.97 13.69 -5.09
CA SER A 198 -0.83 13.88 -4.19
C SER A 198 -1.27 13.77 -2.73
N THR A 199 -1.00 12.64 -2.09
CA THR A 199 -1.38 12.33 -0.70
C THR A 199 -0.89 13.35 0.32
N THR A 200 0.30 13.94 0.09
CA THR A 200 0.85 15.01 0.94
C THR A 200 -0.08 16.22 1.10
N ARG A 201 -0.98 16.43 0.13
CA ARG A 201 -1.93 17.57 0.11
C ARG A 201 -3.26 17.29 0.80
N HIS A 202 -3.47 16.03 1.24
CA HIS A 202 -4.70 15.56 1.86
C HIS A 202 -4.52 15.15 3.32
N ALA A 203 -3.33 15.34 3.91
CA ALA A 203 -3.10 15.06 5.32
C ALA A 203 -4.20 15.73 6.17
N SER A 204 -4.82 14.94 7.06
CA SER A 204 -5.95 15.36 7.87
C SER A 204 -5.69 15.01 9.34
N PRO A 205 -6.10 15.84 10.31
CA PRO A 205 -5.99 15.53 11.72
C PRO A 205 -6.80 14.29 12.14
N ASP A 206 -7.79 13.90 11.33
CA ASP A 206 -8.60 12.69 11.55
C ASP A 206 -7.94 11.43 10.95
N GLY A 207 -6.80 11.57 10.28
CA GLY A 207 -6.05 10.46 9.68
C GLY A 207 -5.45 9.54 10.73
N GLY A 208 -5.29 8.25 10.36
CA GLY A 208 -4.65 7.25 11.21
C GLY A 208 -3.13 7.39 11.24
N PRO A 209 -2.47 6.83 12.28
CA PRO A 209 -1.01 6.85 12.37
C PRO A 209 -0.36 6.04 11.24
N VAL A 210 0.81 6.49 10.77
CA VAL A 210 1.49 5.91 9.60
C VAL A 210 2.93 5.51 9.91
N PHE A 211 3.31 4.30 9.50
CA PHE A 211 4.70 3.87 9.41
C PHE A 211 5.14 3.94 7.94
N LEU A 212 6.21 4.67 7.69
CA LEU A 212 6.84 4.82 6.39
C LEU A 212 8.21 4.12 6.40
N ALA A 213 8.52 3.32 5.40
CA ALA A 213 9.86 2.81 5.14
C ALA A 213 10.31 3.16 3.74
N ASN A 214 11.57 3.56 3.57
CA ASN A 214 12.16 3.92 2.28
C ASN A 214 13.66 3.64 2.28
N SER A 215 14.20 3.12 1.18
CA SER A 215 15.64 3.01 1.02
C SER A 215 16.25 4.35 0.61
N LEU A 216 17.52 4.57 1.02
CA LEU A 216 18.21 5.85 0.78
C LEU A 216 18.48 6.14 -0.70
N GLY A 217 18.66 5.12 -1.53
CA GLY A 217 19.02 5.26 -2.94
C GLY A 217 18.08 4.52 -3.90
N GLU A 218 16.85 4.27 -3.48
CA GLU A 218 15.88 3.53 -4.27
C GLU A 218 15.22 4.36 -5.39
N PHE A 219 14.31 3.71 -6.07
CA PHE A 219 13.45 4.22 -7.12
C PHE A 219 12.62 5.44 -6.71
N VAL A 220 11.97 5.40 -5.53
CA VAL A 220 11.23 6.53 -4.98
C VAL A 220 12.17 7.43 -4.18
N PRO A 221 12.19 8.76 -4.43
CA PRO A 221 13.06 9.67 -3.69
C PRO A 221 12.76 9.68 -2.18
N VAL A 222 13.79 9.63 -1.34
CA VAL A 222 13.64 9.75 0.14
C VAL A 222 12.92 11.05 0.53
N SER A 223 13.14 12.13 -0.23
CA SER A 223 12.47 13.41 -0.01
C SER A 223 10.94 13.31 -0.08
N ASP A 224 10.41 12.38 -0.83
CA ASP A 224 8.96 12.17 -0.93
C ASP A 224 8.39 11.56 0.36
N ALA A 225 9.03 10.53 0.92
CA ALA A 225 8.67 9.97 2.21
C ALA A 225 8.82 11.00 3.36
N GLN A 226 9.85 11.85 3.29
CA GLN A 226 10.05 12.94 4.25
C GLN A 226 8.96 14.01 4.13
N ALA A 227 8.53 14.34 2.90
CA ALA A 227 7.43 15.28 2.66
C ALA A 227 6.12 14.75 3.24
N MET A 228 5.83 13.44 3.07
CA MET A 228 4.65 12.82 3.67
C MET A 228 4.71 12.85 5.21
N GLN A 229 5.84 12.50 5.79
CA GLN A 229 6.02 12.60 7.24
C GLN A 229 5.81 14.04 7.76
N ALA A 230 6.34 15.03 7.05
CA ALA A 230 6.15 16.44 7.39
C ALA A 230 4.68 16.87 7.29
N ALA A 231 3.96 16.42 6.26
CA ALA A 231 2.54 16.71 6.07
C ALA A 231 1.68 16.11 7.20
N LEU A 232 1.92 14.85 7.58
CA LEU A 232 1.24 14.20 8.71
C LEU A 232 1.54 14.92 10.03
N SER A 233 2.80 15.27 10.27
CA SER A 233 3.24 15.98 11.47
C SER A 233 2.59 17.37 11.59
N ALA A 234 2.44 18.09 10.48
CA ALA A 234 1.83 19.40 10.44
C ALA A 234 0.37 19.42 10.89
N VAL A 235 -0.34 18.30 10.73
CA VAL A 235 -1.73 18.13 11.17
C VAL A 235 -1.85 17.31 12.48
N GLY A 236 -0.72 16.99 13.14
CA GLY A 236 -0.70 16.30 14.43
C GLY A 236 -0.91 14.78 14.36
N VAL A 237 -0.81 14.18 13.18
CA VAL A 237 -0.89 12.72 13.00
C VAL A 237 0.47 12.08 13.31
N ALA A 238 0.46 11.06 14.17
CA ALA A 238 1.67 10.32 14.52
C ALA A 238 2.22 9.55 13.32
N SER A 239 3.53 9.68 13.06
CA SER A 239 4.19 8.94 12.00
C SER A 239 5.62 8.55 12.37
N THR A 240 6.05 7.41 11.84
CA THR A 240 7.43 6.93 11.93
C THR A 240 8.00 6.81 10.52
N LEU A 241 9.21 7.30 10.29
CA LEU A 241 9.95 7.10 9.04
C LEU A 241 11.21 6.28 9.33
N GLN A 242 11.29 5.09 8.74
CA GLN A 242 12.48 4.25 8.74
C GLN A 242 13.23 4.42 7.41
N LEU A 243 14.49 4.86 7.49
CA LEU A 243 15.39 4.92 6.34
C LEU A 243 16.29 3.70 6.33
N ILE A 244 16.37 3.02 5.18
CA ILE A 244 17.07 1.75 5.00
C ILE A 244 18.25 1.98 4.06
N PRO A 245 19.47 1.52 4.39
CA PRO A 245 20.61 1.60 3.48
C PRO A 245 20.40 0.81 2.20
N GLY A 246 20.90 1.35 1.06
CA GLY A 246 20.88 0.66 -0.23
C GLY A 246 19.85 1.20 -1.21
N THR A 247 19.54 0.39 -2.22
CA THR A 247 18.70 0.73 -3.37
C THR A 247 17.45 -0.13 -3.50
N ARG A 248 17.25 -1.09 -2.60
CA ARG A 248 16.10 -1.99 -2.65
C ARG A 248 14.80 -1.22 -2.45
N HIS A 249 13.75 -1.66 -3.13
CA HIS A 249 12.43 -1.02 -3.16
C HIS A 249 11.38 -1.97 -2.57
N ALA A 250 10.53 -1.47 -1.70
CA ALA A 250 9.39 -2.16 -1.10
C ALA A 250 9.77 -3.57 -0.57
N GLU A 251 9.20 -4.64 -1.11
CA GLU A 251 9.44 -6.03 -0.67
C GLU A 251 10.92 -6.43 -0.75
N GLY A 252 11.72 -5.72 -1.54
CA GLY A 252 13.17 -5.95 -1.65
C GLY A 252 13.94 -5.72 -0.34
N TYR A 253 13.36 -5.03 0.64
CA TYR A 253 13.95 -4.81 1.97
C TYR A 253 13.12 -5.39 3.12
N THR A 254 12.28 -6.38 2.86
CA THR A 254 11.40 -7.03 3.85
C THR A 254 12.11 -7.37 5.15
N GLU A 255 13.31 -7.96 5.10
CA GLU A 255 14.06 -8.34 6.30
C GLU A 255 14.35 -7.17 7.24
N ALA A 256 14.58 -5.97 6.69
CA ALA A 256 14.86 -4.78 7.47
C ALA A 256 13.61 -4.10 8.02
N ALA A 257 12.48 -4.21 7.30
CA ALA A 257 11.28 -3.41 7.58
C ALA A 257 10.17 -4.19 8.29
N ILE A 258 10.08 -5.52 8.13
CA ILE A 258 8.94 -6.29 8.66
C ILE A 258 8.83 -6.24 10.19
N GLY A 259 9.94 -6.41 10.90
CA GLY A 259 9.95 -6.36 12.37
C GLY A 259 9.45 -5.02 12.94
N PRO A 260 10.05 -3.87 12.52
CA PRO A 260 9.55 -2.54 12.87
C PRO A 260 8.10 -2.28 12.48
N SER A 261 7.66 -2.75 11.30
CA SER A 261 6.27 -2.62 10.85
C SER A 261 5.28 -3.36 11.74
N LEU A 262 5.60 -4.60 12.14
CA LEU A 262 4.79 -5.37 13.08
C LEU A 262 4.76 -4.75 14.47
N ALA A 263 5.87 -4.17 14.93
CA ALA A 263 5.92 -3.44 16.19
C ALA A 263 4.99 -2.22 16.14
N PHE A 264 5.09 -1.42 15.08
CA PHE A 264 4.20 -0.28 14.86
C PHE A 264 2.72 -0.69 14.86
N LEU A 265 2.34 -1.75 14.13
CA LEU A 265 0.96 -2.21 14.06
C LEU A 265 0.42 -2.64 15.44
N ARG A 266 1.25 -3.32 16.27
CA ARG A 266 0.85 -3.67 17.65
C ARG A 266 0.59 -2.45 18.51
N ASP A 267 1.41 -1.41 18.38
CA ASP A 267 1.32 -0.19 19.19
C ASP A 267 0.19 0.75 18.71
N ALA A 268 -0.05 0.78 17.40
CA ALA A 268 -1.04 1.65 16.77
C ALA A 268 -2.47 1.10 16.85
N LEU A 269 -2.63 -0.22 16.93
CA LEU A 269 -3.95 -0.84 17.07
C LEU A 269 -4.38 -0.84 18.55
N PRO A 270 -5.65 -0.57 18.85
CA PRO A 270 -6.13 -0.62 20.24
C PRO A 270 -5.96 -2.03 20.83
N PRO A 271 -5.88 -2.15 22.16
CA PRO A 271 -5.85 -3.47 22.81
C PRO A 271 -7.10 -4.27 22.44
N ALA A 272 -6.98 -5.60 22.44
CA ALA A 272 -8.14 -6.47 22.23
C ALA A 272 -9.21 -6.18 23.30
N ARG A 273 -10.45 -6.14 22.88
CA ARG A 273 -11.57 -6.01 23.84
C ARG A 273 -11.64 -7.30 24.67
N ALA A 274 -11.73 -7.13 25.98
CA ALA A 274 -11.88 -8.22 26.94
C ALA A 274 -13.23 -8.92 26.77
#